data_04ddac225abe758ae918229eb69a4110
#
_entry.id   04ddac225abe758ae918229eb69a4110
#
_cell.length_a   1.000
_cell.length_b   1.000
_cell.length_c   1.000
_cell.angle_alpha   90.00
_cell.angle_beta   90.00
_cell.angle_gamma   90.00
#
_symmetry.space_group_name_H-M   'P 1'
#
loop_
_entity.id
_entity.type
_entity.pdbx_description
1 polymer ?
#
loop_
_entity_poly.entity_id
_entity_poly.type
_entity_poly.pdbx_seq_one_letter_code
_entity_poly.pdbx_strand_id
1 'polypeptide(L)'
;MAKFIRFSAKQKTVLTWWKSVGYGGCDSVICDGAVRSGKTLCMSVSFAAWAMASFDGGNFAMCGKTVTALRRNVIAPLMSSLRGLGFSCTEKVSGSYADISVGNRTNRFYFFGGRDESSAALIQGITLCGVLLDEVVLMPRSFVEQALARCSVSGSKLWFSCNPSHPYHWFYREWILKSREKNPLERGWRSAVLWCA
;
A
#
# COMPACT_ATOMS: atom_id res chain seq x y z
N MET A 1 7.44 26.74 9.15
CA MET A 1 8.59 25.86 8.86
C MET A 1 8.19 24.43 9.19
N ALA A 2 8.11 23.54 8.19
CA ALA A 2 7.85 22.12 8.43
C ALA A 2 9.04 21.51 9.18
N LYS A 3 8.81 20.97 10.38
CA LYS A 3 9.83 20.21 11.10
C LYS A 3 10.14 18.96 10.25
N PHE A 4 11.32 18.92 9.64
CA PHE A 4 11.82 17.69 9.00
C PHE A 4 11.99 16.62 10.08
N ILE A 5 11.06 15.68 10.12
CA ILE A 5 11.19 14.49 10.95
C ILE A 5 12.29 13.63 10.30
N ARG A 6 13.37 13.37 11.06
CA ARG A 6 14.42 12.45 10.58
C ARG A 6 13.85 11.04 10.57
N PHE A 7 13.73 10.46 9.38
CA PHE A 7 13.36 9.07 9.22
C PHE A 7 14.44 8.13 9.78
N SER A 8 14.02 7.12 10.53
CA SER A 8 14.92 6.04 10.98
C SER A 8 15.46 5.24 9.78
N ALA A 9 16.49 4.42 9.99
CA ALA A 9 17.02 3.54 8.94
C ALA A 9 15.94 2.60 8.38
N LYS A 10 15.12 2.01 9.24
CA LYS A 10 14.01 1.13 8.84
C LYS A 10 12.94 1.89 8.02
N GLN A 11 12.58 3.09 8.43
CA GLN A 11 11.63 3.93 7.68
C GLN A 11 12.19 4.31 6.29
N LYS A 12 13.49 4.62 6.20
CA LYS A 12 14.15 4.87 4.90
C LYS A 12 14.08 3.64 4.00
N THR A 13 14.30 2.44 4.54
CA THR A 13 14.15 1.19 3.78
C THR A 13 12.73 1.05 3.23
N VAL A 14 11.69 1.28 4.05
CA VAL A 14 10.29 1.25 3.59
C VAL A 14 10.03 2.27 2.49
N LEU A 15 10.59 3.46 2.58
CA LEU A 15 10.41 4.52 1.58
C LEU A 15 11.02 4.16 0.22
N THR A 16 12.10 3.38 0.19
CA THR A 16 12.93 3.18 -1.02
C THR A 16 13.10 1.72 -1.44
N TRP A 17 12.44 0.75 -0.80
CA TRP A 17 12.62 -0.68 -1.07
C TRP A 17 12.50 -1.04 -2.55
N TRP A 18 11.56 -0.43 -3.24
CA TRP A 18 11.25 -0.66 -4.65
C TRP A 18 12.36 -0.21 -5.63
N LYS A 19 13.32 0.60 -5.16
CA LYS A 19 14.52 1.02 -5.89
C LYS A 19 15.79 0.30 -5.41
N SER A 20 15.73 -0.38 -4.27
CA SER A 20 16.90 -0.96 -3.63
C SER A 20 17.31 -2.26 -4.32
N VAL A 21 18.58 -2.40 -4.63
CA VAL A 21 19.16 -3.61 -5.23
C VAL A 21 18.88 -4.85 -4.36
N GLY A 22 18.92 -4.70 -3.02
CA GLY A 22 18.66 -5.79 -2.10
C GLY A 22 17.21 -6.34 -2.12
N TYR A 23 16.27 -5.57 -2.69
CA TYR A 23 14.86 -5.95 -2.83
C TYR A 23 14.40 -5.98 -4.30
N GLY A 24 15.32 -5.90 -5.25
CA GLY A 24 15.03 -5.81 -6.69
C GLY A 24 14.23 -6.97 -7.26
N GLY A 25 14.24 -8.12 -6.55
CA GLY A 25 13.41 -9.27 -6.91
C GLY A 25 12.07 -9.35 -6.18
N CYS A 26 11.73 -8.38 -5.33
CA CYS A 26 10.47 -8.39 -4.56
C CYS A 26 9.39 -7.58 -5.25
N ASP A 27 8.19 -8.15 -5.27
CA ASP A 27 6.99 -7.53 -5.83
C ASP A 27 6.11 -6.90 -4.74
N SER A 28 6.41 -7.20 -3.48
CA SER A 28 5.66 -6.68 -2.36
C SER A 28 6.51 -6.39 -1.13
N VAL A 29 6.00 -5.51 -0.28
CA VAL A 29 6.56 -5.22 1.04
C VAL A 29 5.50 -5.42 2.11
N ILE A 30 5.88 -6.09 3.19
CA ILE A 30 5.05 -6.30 4.37
C ILE A 30 5.70 -5.54 5.53
N CYS A 31 5.04 -4.51 6.02
CA CYS A 31 5.47 -3.76 7.20
C CYS A 31 4.74 -4.28 8.43
N ASP A 32 5.39 -5.20 9.12
CA ASP A 32 4.91 -5.77 10.38
C ASP A 32 5.55 -5.05 11.57
N GLY A 33 4.75 -4.61 12.54
CA GLY A 33 5.30 -3.90 13.69
C GLY A 33 4.26 -3.14 14.52
N ALA A 34 4.71 -2.55 15.63
CA ALA A 34 3.86 -1.91 16.61
C ALA A 34 3.04 -0.72 16.07
N VAL A 35 1.94 -0.44 16.73
CA VAL A 35 1.14 0.78 16.51
C VAL A 35 2.01 2.02 16.76
N ARG A 36 1.77 3.10 16.00
CA ARG A 36 2.50 4.39 16.09
C ARG A 36 3.97 4.37 15.70
N SER A 37 4.47 3.32 15.04
CA SER A 37 5.84 3.27 14.51
C SER A 37 6.06 4.13 13.25
N GLY A 38 5.03 4.83 12.77
CA GLY A 38 5.06 5.61 11.54
C GLY A 38 4.97 4.80 10.25
N LYS A 39 4.64 3.50 10.33
CA LYS A 39 4.48 2.59 9.18
C LYS A 39 3.60 3.17 8.09
N THR A 40 2.36 3.49 8.46
CA THR A 40 1.31 3.93 7.54
C THR A 40 1.74 5.13 6.71
N LEU A 41 2.37 6.15 7.32
CA LEU A 41 2.85 7.30 6.59
C LEU A 41 4.00 6.94 5.65
N CYS A 42 5.03 6.22 6.14
CA CYS A 42 6.16 5.82 5.29
C CYS A 42 5.71 4.94 4.12
N MET A 43 4.79 4.00 4.35
CA MET A 43 4.25 3.14 3.30
C MET A 43 3.43 3.90 2.28
N SER A 44 2.54 4.79 2.73
CA SER A 44 1.70 5.56 1.80
C SER A 44 2.53 6.53 0.95
N VAL A 45 3.54 7.18 1.52
CA VAL A 45 4.50 8.01 0.77
C VAL A 45 5.34 7.16 -0.19
N SER A 46 5.83 5.99 0.25
CA SER A 46 6.57 5.05 -0.60
C SER A 46 5.73 4.59 -1.81
N PHE A 47 4.48 4.23 -1.56
CA PHE A 47 3.53 3.80 -2.59
C PHE A 47 3.27 4.89 -3.61
N ALA A 48 2.94 6.10 -3.17
CA ALA A 48 2.72 7.24 -4.05
C ALA A 48 3.99 7.61 -4.85
N ALA A 49 5.16 7.63 -4.20
CA ALA A 49 6.42 7.93 -4.86
C ALA A 49 6.77 6.90 -5.94
N TRP A 50 6.58 5.60 -5.66
CA TRP A 50 6.75 4.55 -6.65
C TRP A 50 5.77 4.68 -7.82
N ALA A 51 4.48 4.89 -7.53
CA ALA A 51 3.46 5.03 -8.54
C ALA A 51 3.78 6.18 -9.50
N MET A 52 4.16 7.34 -8.97
CA MET A 52 4.50 8.52 -9.75
C MET A 52 5.83 8.40 -10.50
N ALA A 53 6.77 7.59 -9.99
CA ALA A 53 8.03 7.32 -10.68
C ALA A 53 7.90 6.30 -11.83
N SER A 54 6.96 5.35 -11.71
CA SER A 54 6.88 4.18 -12.59
C SER A 54 5.77 4.26 -13.63
N PHE A 55 4.69 5.04 -13.38
CA PHE A 55 3.50 5.06 -14.23
C PHE A 55 3.02 6.48 -14.55
N ASP A 56 2.29 6.59 -15.65
CA ASP A 56 1.50 7.76 -16.04
C ASP A 56 0.13 7.26 -16.55
N GLY A 57 -0.96 7.86 -16.08
CA GLY A 57 -2.33 7.40 -16.37
C GLY A 57 -2.71 6.08 -15.67
N GLY A 58 -1.91 5.60 -14.70
CA GLY A 58 -2.17 4.35 -14.00
C GLY A 58 -3.25 4.46 -12.93
N ASN A 59 -3.92 3.33 -12.68
CA ASN A 59 -4.87 3.19 -11.58
C ASN A 59 -4.23 2.42 -10.42
N PHE A 60 -4.44 2.92 -9.22
CA PHE A 60 -3.92 2.37 -7.97
C PHE A 60 -5.06 2.23 -6.95
N ALA A 61 -4.92 1.33 -5.99
CA ALA A 61 -5.87 1.24 -4.90
C ALA A 61 -5.19 1.41 -3.54
N MET A 62 -5.86 2.13 -2.65
CA MET A 62 -5.56 2.17 -1.22
C MET A 62 -6.75 1.59 -0.48
N CYS A 63 -6.52 0.56 0.31
CA CYS A 63 -7.54 -0.22 0.99
C CYS A 63 -7.36 -0.17 2.50
N GLY A 64 -8.46 -0.10 3.23
CA GLY A 64 -8.50 -0.17 4.69
C GLY A 64 -9.76 -0.87 5.16
N LYS A 65 -9.94 -1.07 6.46
CA LYS A 65 -11.17 -1.68 7.01
C LYS A 65 -12.43 -0.92 6.61
N THR A 66 -12.36 0.41 6.64
CA THR A 66 -13.43 1.30 6.15
C THR A 66 -12.84 2.48 5.41
N VAL A 67 -13.54 3.02 4.42
CA VAL A 67 -13.11 4.21 3.67
C VAL A 67 -12.94 5.43 4.59
N THR A 68 -13.80 5.58 5.60
CA THR A 68 -13.72 6.69 6.55
C THR A 68 -12.45 6.63 7.39
N ALA A 69 -12.10 5.45 7.94
CA ALA A 69 -10.87 5.27 8.69
C ALA A 69 -9.63 5.45 7.79
N LEU A 70 -9.67 4.90 6.58
CA LEU A 70 -8.61 5.03 5.59
C LEU A 70 -8.36 6.51 5.24
N ARG A 71 -9.42 7.29 4.99
CA ARG A 71 -9.28 8.73 4.73
C ARG A 71 -8.60 9.46 5.88
N ARG A 72 -9.07 9.27 7.09
CA ARG A 72 -8.53 9.94 8.27
C ARG A 72 -7.07 9.56 8.55
N ASN A 73 -6.75 8.27 8.47
CA ASN A 73 -5.48 7.74 8.96
C ASN A 73 -4.39 7.68 7.88
N VAL A 74 -4.76 7.56 6.61
CA VAL A 74 -3.84 7.37 5.47
C VAL A 74 -3.92 8.50 4.47
N ILE A 75 -5.12 8.75 3.91
CA ILE A 75 -5.25 9.61 2.72
C ILE A 75 -5.00 11.08 3.07
N ALA A 76 -5.63 11.62 4.11
CA ALA A 76 -5.47 13.02 4.48
C ALA A 76 -4.02 13.37 4.87
N PRO A 77 -3.31 12.58 5.71
CA PRO A 77 -1.90 12.80 5.99
C PRO A 77 -1.00 12.68 4.75
N LEU A 78 -1.27 11.70 3.87
CA LEU A 78 -0.52 11.52 2.62
C LEU A 78 -0.67 12.73 1.71
N MET A 79 -1.89 13.16 1.43
CA MET A 79 -2.14 14.31 0.55
C MET A 79 -1.53 15.59 1.09
N SER A 80 -1.58 15.80 2.42
CA SER A 80 -0.92 16.93 3.05
C SER A 80 0.60 16.90 2.82
N SER A 81 1.21 15.73 2.98
CA SER A 81 2.64 15.53 2.76
C SER A 81 3.03 15.73 1.29
N LEU A 82 2.25 15.18 0.36
CA LEU A 82 2.50 15.29 -1.08
C LEU A 82 2.37 16.73 -1.57
N ARG A 83 1.36 17.47 -1.11
CA ARG A 83 1.23 18.91 -1.43
C ARG A 83 2.43 19.72 -0.92
N GLY A 84 2.93 19.39 0.28
CA GLY A 84 4.16 19.98 0.81
C GLY A 84 5.42 19.68 -0.01
N LEU A 85 5.39 18.64 -0.83
CA LEU A 85 6.45 18.24 -1.76
C LEU A 85 6.22 18.74 -3.19
N GLY A 86 5.19 19.55 -3.44
CA GLY A 86 4.90 20.14 -4.74
C GLY A 86 3.99 19.29 -5.65
N PHE A 87 3.35 18.24 -5.14
CA PHE A 87 2.36 17.47 -5.89
C PHE A 87 1.00 18.18 -5.88
N SER A 88 0.27 18.09 -6.98
CA SER A 88 -1.15 18.42 -7.03
C SER A 88 -1.96 17.18 -6.64
N CYS A 89 -2.93 17.36 -5.73
CA CYS A 89 -3.78 16.27 -5.24
C CYS A 89 -5.24 16.74 -5.27
N THR A 90 -6.04 16.17 -6.17
CA THR A 90 -7.46 16.49 -6.36
C THR A 90 -8.30 15.30 -5.94
N GLU A 91 -9.01 15.43 -4.81
CA GLU A 91 -9.89 14.37 -4.30
C GLU A 91 -11.30 14.51 -4.86
N LYS A 92 -11.89 13.38 -5.29
CA LYS A 92 -13.31 13.20 -5.65
C LYS A 92 -13.98 12.32 -4.60
N VAL A 93 -14.56 12.96 -3.60
CA VAL A 93 -15.15 12.26 -2.44
C VAL A 93 -16.30 11.33 -2.85
N SER A 94 -17.17 11.76 -3.76
CA SER A 94 -18.29 10.96 -4.28
C SER A 94 -17.84 9.74 -5.07
N GLY A 95 -16.69 9.82 -5.77
CA GLY A 95 -16.12 8.72 -6.53
C GLY A 95 -15.12 7.87 -5.74
N SER A 96 -14.86 8.22 -4.48
CA SER A 96 -13.86 7.56 -3.62
C SER A 96 -12.50 7.39 -4.29
N TYR A 97 -11.98 8.45 -4.93
CA TYR A 97 -10.65 8.46 -5.52
C TYR A 97 -9.99 9.84 -5.43
N ALA A 98 -8.69 9.87 -5.68
CA ALA A 98 -7.96 11.10 -5.91
C ALA A 98 -7.06 10.97 -7.15
N ASP A 99 -6.93 12.06 -7.89
CA ASP A 99 -5.92 12.22 -8.92
C ASP A 99 -4.71 12.96 -8.32
N ILE A 100 -3.54 12.34 -8.43
CA ILE A 100 -2.27 12.87 -7.94
C ILE A 100 -1.39 13.14 -9.16
N SER A 101 -0.89 14.38 -9.25
CA SER A 101 -0.08 14.85 -10.39
C SER A 101 1.22 15.48 -9.93
N VAL A 102 2.27 15.27 -10.70
CA VAL A 102 3.56 15.97 -10.58
C VAL A 102 4.24 16.07 -11.94
N GLY A 103 4.68 17.27 -12.32
CA GLY A 103 5.11 17.52 -13.70
C GLY A 103 4.01 17.20 -14.71
N ASN A 104 4.33 16.35 -15.68
CA ASN A 104 3.38 15.94 -16.74
C ASN A 104 2.70 14.59 -16.43
N ARG A 105 2.90 14.00 -15.24
CA ARG A 105 2.34 12.70 -14.87
C ARG A 105 1.13 12.87 -13.97
N THR A 106 0.10 12.07 -14.23
CA THR A 106 -1.11 11.99 -13.41
C THR A 106 -1.52 10.55 -13.24
N ASN A 107 -1.71 10.14 -12.00
CA ASN A 107 -2.19 8.80 -11.65
C ASN A 107 -3.42 8.87 -10.74
N ARG A 108 -4.31 7.89 -10.85
CA ARG A 108 -5.55 7.80 -10.06
C ARG A 108 -5.43 6.78 -8.94
N PHE A 109 -5.81 7.21 -7.73
CA PHE A 109 -5.79 6.40 -6.52
C PHE A 109 -7.21 6.22 -6.01
N TYR A 110 -7.75 5.01 -6.12
CA TYR A 110 -9.06 4.62 -5.60
C TYR A 110 -8.98 4.23 -4.14
N PHE A 111 -10.05 4.49 -3.38
CA PHE A 111 -10.15 4.23 -1.95
C PHE A 111 -11.24 3.22 -1.67
N PHE A 112 -10.87 2.06 -1.12
CA PHE A 112 -11.80 0.97 -0.83
C PHE A 112 -11.82 0.60 0.64
N GLY A 113 -13.01 0.23 1.12
CA GLY A 113 -13.21 -0.35 2.44
C GLY A 113 -13.45 -1.86 2.33
N GLY A 114 -12.60 -2.67 2.94
CA GLY A 114 -12.78 -4.12 3.06
C GLY A 114 -13.47 -4.47 4.37
N ARG A 115 -14.75 -4.10 4.51
CA ARG A 115 -15.49 -4.30 5.77
C ARG A 115 -15.90 -5.75 5.98
N ASP A 116 -16.40 -6.38 4.95
CA ASP A 116 -16.99 -7.72 4.90
C ASP A 116 -16.73 -8.39 3.54
N GLU A 117 -17.18 -9.62 3.38
CA GLU A 117 -16.97 -10.41 2.16
C GLU A 117 -17.59 -9.76 0.90
N SER A 118 -18.71 -9.04 1.05
CA SER A 118 -19.37 -8.37 -0.08
C SER A 118 -18.54 -7.21 -0.64
N SER A 119 -17.62 -6.67 0.16
CA SER A 119 -16.74 -5.58 -0.24
C SER A 119 -15.80 -5.96 -1.40
N ALA A 120 -15.57 -7.26 -1.64
CA ALA A 120 -14.78 -7.74 -2.77
C ALA A 120 -15.35 -7.32 -4.13
N ALA A 121 -16.67 -7.15 -4.22
CA ALA A 121 -17.35 -6.68 -5.43
C ALA A 121 -16.99 -5.24 -5.81
N LEU A 122 -16.63 -4.40 -4.84
CA LEU A 122 -16.31 -2.99 -5.07
C LEU A 122 -15.05 -2.79 -5.92
N ILE A 123 -14.14 -3.76 -5.89
CA ILE A 123 -12.85 -3.66 -6.61
C ILE A 123 -12.86 -4.43 -7.95
N GLN A 124 -14.01 -5.05 -8.30
CA GLN A 124 -14.18 -5.73 -9.57
C GLN A 124 -14.20 -4.75 -10.74
N GLY A 125 -13.68 -5.19 -11.88
CA GLY A 125 -13.72 -4.41 -13.12
C GLY A 125 -12.63 -3.32 -13.24
N ILE A 126 -11.79 -3.11 -12.23
CA ILE A 126 -10.68 -2.16 -12.28
C ILE A 126 -9.38 -2.92 -12.48
N THR A 127 -8.58 -2.51 -13.47
CA THR A 127 -7.19 -2.96 -13.59
C THR A 127 -6.28 -2.02 -12.82
N LEU A 128 -5.46 -2.57 -11.93
CA LEU A 128 -4.59 -1.83 -11.03
C LEU A 128 -3.11 -2.02 -11.38
N CYS A 129 -2.34 -0.95 -11.29
CA CYS A 129 -0.89 -0.98 -11.32
C CYS A 129 -0.27 -1.35 -9.96
N GLY A 130 -1.02 -1.22 -8.88
CA GLY A 130 -0.58 -1.61 -7.55
C GLY A 130 -1.61 -1.33 -6.47
N VAL A 131 -1.39 -1.91 -5.29
CA VAL A 131 -2.30 -1.76 -4.16
C VAL A 131 -1.54 -1.58 -2.84
N LEU A 132 -2.07 -0.70 -1.99
CA LEU A 132 -1.69 -0.55 -0.60
C LEU A 132 -2.86 -1.02 0.28
N LEU A 133 -2.61 -1.96 1.18
CA LEU A 133 -3.59 -2.46 2.15
C LEU A 133 -3.14 -2.08 3.57
N ASP A 134 -3.85 -1.13 4.17
CA ASP A 134 -3.56 -0.67 5.53
C ASP A 134 -4.32 -1.52 6.55
N GLU A 135 -3.58 -2.08 7.51
CA GLU A 135 -4.08 -3.05 8.49
C GLU A 135 -4.76 -4.27 7.81
N VAL A 136 -4.04 -4.91 6.88
CA VAL A 136 -4.54 -6.01 6.04
C VAL A 136 -5.21 -7.14 6.83
N VAL A 137 -4.77 -7.38 8.05
CA VAL A 137 -5.33 -8.42 8.95
C VAL A 137 -6.77 -8.15 9.39
N LEU A 138 -7.26 -6.92 9.24
CA LEU A 138 -8.64 -6.56 9.56
C LEU A 138 -9.62 -6.74 8.39
N MET A 139 -9.11 -7.08 7.21
CA MET A 139 -9.93 -7.24 5.99
C MET A 139 -10.23 -8.71 5.74
N PRO A 140 -11.39 -9.04 5.13
CA PRO A 140 -11.68 -10.39 4.67
C PRO A 140 -10.67 -10.86 3.64
N ARG A 141 -10.36 -12.15 3.69
CA ARG A 141 -9.42 -12.77 2.74
C ARG A 141 -9.86 -12.58 1.29
N SER A 142 -11.15 -12.79 1.00
CA SER A 142 -11.73 -12.63 -0.34
C SER A 142 -11.49 -11.23 -0.91
N PHE A 143 -11.65 -10.19 -0.08
CA PHE A 143 -11.40 -8.80 -0.49
C PHE A 143 -9.92 -8.59 -0.83
N VAL A 144 -9.01 -9.07 0.00
CA VAL A 144 -7.56 -8.96 -0.24
C VAL A 144 -7.17 -9.70 -1.52
N GLU A 145 -7.60 -10.96 -1.68
CA GLU A 145 -7.31 -11.76 -2.88
C GLU A 145 -7.87 -11.11 -4.16
N GLN A 146 -9.06 -10.52 -4.08
CA GLN A 146 -9.64 -9.78 -5.20
C GLN A 146 -8.81 -8.55 -5.55
N ALA A 147 -8.36 -7.77 -4.56
CA ALA A 147 -7.48 -6.62 -4.78
C ALA A 147 -6.17 -7.01 -5.48
N LEU A 148 -5.56 -8.10 -5.03
CA LEU A 148 -4.33 -8.63 -5.64
C LEU A 148 -4.56 -9.12 -7.07
N ALA A 149 -5.68 -9.78 -7.34
CA ALA A 149 -6.03 -10.27 -8.67
C ALA A 149 -6.22 -9.13 -9.69
N ARG A 150 -6.53 -7.91 -9.24
CA ARG A 150 -6.62 -6.73 -10.10
C ARG A 150 -5.26 -6.12 -10.47
N CYS A 151 -4.21 -6.46 -9.73
CA CYS A 151 -2.84 -5.99 -10.03
C CYS A 151 -2.22 -6.86 -11.14
N SER A 152 -2.69 -6.67 -12.38
CA SER A 152 -2.30 -7.46 -13.56
C SER A 152 -1.40 -6.71 -14.55
N VAL A 153 -1.06 -5.46 -14.26
CA VAL A 153 -0.16 -4.66 -15.08
C VAL A 153 1.29 -5.10 -14.82
N SER A 154 2.11 -5.15 -15.87
CA SER A 154 3.54 -5.47 -15.72
C SER A 154 4.23 -4.48 -14.78
N GLY A 155 5.03 -4.99 -13.85
CA GLY A 155 5.70 -4.18 -12.84
C GLY A 155 4.82 -3.80 -11.64
N SER A 156 3.60 -4.36 -11.53
CA SER A 156 2.72 -4.14 -10.37
C SER A 156 3.41 -4.49 -9.06
N LYS A 157 3.15 -3.70 -8.02
CA LYS A 157 3.69 -3.92 -6.68
C LYS A 157 2.65 -3.74 -5.58
N LEU A 158 2.92 -4.38 -4.42
CA LEU A 158 1.97 -4.48 -3.32
C LEU A 158 2.60 -3.96 -2.01
N TRP A 159 1.82 -3.22 -1.23
CA TRP A 159 2.19 -2.75 0.11
C TRP A 159 1.18 -3.25 1.13
N PHE A 160 1.68 -3.91 2.17
CA PHE A 160 0.86 -4.40 3.27
C PHE A 160 1.34 -3.81 4.59
N SER A 161 0.47 -3.13 5.33
CA SER A 161 0.72 -2.88 6.74
C SER A 161 -0.05 -3.88 7.58
N CYS A 162 0.58 -4.36 8.63
CA CYS A 162 -0.08 -5.14 9.66
C CYS A 162 0.50 -4.82 11.04
N ASN A 163 -0.30 -5.08 12.07
CA ASN A 163 0.20 -5.21 13.43
C ASN A 163 0.39 -6.70 13.70
N PRO A 164 1.31 -7.09 14.60
CA PRO A 164 1.46 -8.47 15.00
C PRO A 164 0.08 -9.07 15.32
N SER A 165 -0.36 -9.97 14.48
CA SER A 165 -1.65 -10.64 14.61
C SER A 165 -1.45 -12.00 15.25
N HIS A 166 -2.54 -12.64 15.64
CA HIS A 166 -2.50 -13.99 16.16
C HIS A 166 -1.78 -14.93 15.16
N PRO A 167 -0.87 -15.82 15.60
CA PRO A 167 -0.06 -16.66 14.70
C PRO A 167 -0.88 -17.60 13.80
N TYR A 168 -2.15 -17.83 14.12
CA TYR A 168 -3.07 -18.62 13.29
C TYR A 168 -3.82 -17.79 12.25
N HIS A 169 -3.61 -16.49 12.17
CA HIS A 169 -4.25 -15.67 11.14
C HIS A 169 -3.75 -16.05 9.75
N TRP A 170 -4.66 -16.14 8.77
CA TRP A 170 -4.32 -16.56 7.40
C TRP A 170 -3.18 -15.76 6.78
N PHE A 171 -3.18 -14.42 6.93
CA PHE A 171 -2.16 -13.54 6.37
C PHE A 171 -0.78 -13.81 6.98
N TYR A 172 -0.74 -14.10 8.31
CA TYR A 172 0.53 -14.45 8.97
C TYR A 172 1.10 -15.75 8.41
N ARG A 173 0.27 -16.78 8.28
CA ARG A 173 0.70 -18.11 7.80
C ARG A 173 1.08 -18.12 6.33
N GLU A 174 0.31 -17.47 5.48
CA GLU A 174 0.46 -17.57 4.03
C GLU A 174 1.37 -16.48 3.44
N TRP A 175 1.53 -15.36 4.11
CA TRP A 175 2.35 -14.25 3.64
C TRP A 175 3.60 -14.02 4.47
N ILE A 176 3.47 -13.81 5.78
CA ILE A 176 4.61 -13.45 6.63
C ILE A 176 5.56 -14.62 6.80
N LEU A 177 5.08 -15.83 7.14
CA LEU A 177 5.93 -17.00 7.29
C LEU A 177 6.59 -17.41 5.98
N LYS A 178 5.81 -17.55 4.90
CA LYS A 178 6.34 -17.95 3.59
C LYS A 178 7.39 -16.97 3.04
N SER A 179 7.20 -15.66 3.25
CA SER A 179 8.19 -14.67 2.82
C SER A 179 9.51 -14.75 3.61
N ARG A 180 9.48 -15.22 4.86
CA ARG A 180 10.70 -15.50 5.65
C ARG A 180 11.46 -16.73 5.16
N GLU A 181 10.77 -17.71 4.63
CA GLU A 181 11.36 -18.93 4.07
C GLU A 181 11.98 -18.72 2.69
N LYS A 182 11.94 -17.51 2.15
CA LYS A 182 12.39 -17.14 0.80
C LYS A 182 11.71 -17.94 -0.32
N ASN A 183 10.59 -18.59 -0.03
CA ASN A 183 9.79 -19.30 -1.03
C ASN A 183 8.88 -18.32 -1.76
N PRO A 184 8.64 -18.51 -3.07
CA PRO A 184 7.63 -17.74 -3.77
C PRO A 184 6.25 -17.99 -3.14
N LEU A 185 5.49 -16.91 -2.96
CA LEU A 185 4.13 -16.97 -2.47
C LEU A 185 3.23 -17.64 -3.50
N GLU A 186 2.08 -18.11 -3.07
CA GLU A 186 1.02 -18.53 -3.99
C GLU A 186 0.77 -17.41 -5.02
N ARG A 187 0.65 -17.76 -6.30
CA ARG A 187 0.58 -16.86 -7.46
C ARG A 187 1.90 -16.16 -7.84
N GLY A 188 3.06 -16.60 -7.34
CA GLY A 188 4.37 -16.14 -7.80
C GLY A 188 4.83 -14.79 -7.27
N TRP A 189 4.14 -14.17 -6.30
CA TRP A 189 4.58 -12.94 -5.65
C TRP A 189 5.77 -13.18 -4.74
N ARG A 190 6.75 -12.30 -4.77
CA ARG A 190 7.89 -12.30 -3.85
C ARG A 190 7.80 -11.11 -2.89
N SER A 191 7.79 -11.38 -1.61
CA SER A 191 7.62 -10.37 -0.57
C SER A 191 8.86 -10.18 0.27
N ALA A 192 9.14 -8.92 0.60
CA ALA A 192 10.07 -8.54 1.66
C ALA A 192 9.29 -8.21 2.94
N VAL A 193 9.64 -8.83 4.06
CA VAL A 193 9.09 -8.46 5.38
C VAL A 193 10.01 -7.45 6.03
N LEU A 194 9.50 -6.26 6.29
CA LEU A 194 10.20 -5.20 6.99
C LEU A 194 9.57 -4.99 8.37
N TRP A 195 10.37 -5.14 9.40
CA TRP A 195 9.98 -4.88 10.78
C TRP A 195 10.09 -3.39 11.08
N CYS A 196 8.96 -2.75 11.33
CA CYS A 196 8.89 -1.35 11.74
C CYS A 196 8.58 -1.27 13.24
N ALA A 197 9.52 -1.70 14.08
CA ALA A 197 9.44 -1.50 15.52
C ALA A 197 10.15 -0.23 15.93
#